data_c21c89882bb0cc301fc888ff77debf0b
#
_entry.id   c21c89882bb0cc301fc888ff77debf0b
#
_cell.length_a   1.000
_cell.length_b   1.000
_cell.length_c   1.000
_cell.angle_alpha   90.00
_cell.angle_beta   90.00
_cell.angle_gamma   90.00
#
_symmetry.space_group_name_H-M   'P 1'
#
loop_
_entity.id
_entity.type
_entity.pdbx_description
1 polymer ?
#
loop_
_entity_poly.entity_id
_entity_poly.type
_entity_poly.pdbx_seq_one_letter_code
_entity_poly.pdbx_strand_id
1 'polypeptide(L)'
;SNSVVAKKAEIIGFFNHLERALDVSGFLRPEEKKETMMINIRNIFTRSKLNKQDVQTLRGIITSLLRWPTGHKDRDIIKETNKIADGNNKNKQQRNWLIWLRNVLSSEACKQGKY
;
A
#
# COMPACT_ATOMS: atom_id res chain seq x y z
N SER A 1 -16.19 -7.60 22.09
CA SER A 1 -15.78 -6.90 20.97
C SER A 1 -16.38 -5.55 20.96
N ASN A 2 -15.67 -4.70 20.62
CA ASN A 2 -16.07 -3.48 20.61
C ASN A 2 -16.42 -2.94 19.37
N SER A 3 -17.67 -2.85 19.21
CA SER A 3 -18.22 -2.40 18.01
C SER A 3 -18.56 -0.95 18.05
N VAL A 4 -17.74 -0.17 18.67
CA VAL A 4 -17.93 1.26 18.66
C VAL A 4 -17.67 1.77 17.25
N VAL A 5 -18.70 2.37 16.66
CA VAL A 5 -18.60 2.90 15.30
C VAL A 5 -17.57 4.01 15.28
N ALA A 6 -16.74 4.01 14.27
CA ALA A 6 -15.71 5.03 14.12
C ALA A 6 -16.38 6.40 13.90
N LYS A 7 -15.81 7.41 14.50
CA LYS A 7 -16.29 8.77 14.31
C LYS A 7 -15.93 9.24 12.90
N LYS A 8 -16.74 10.18 12.39
CA LYS A 8 -16.52 10.74 11.06
C LYS A 8 -15.09 11.26 10.88
N ALA A 9 -14.57 11.96 11.90
CA ALA A 9 -13.21 12.48 11.84
C ALA A 9 -12.17 11.36 11.72
N GLU A 10 -12.40 10.24 12.38
CA GLU A 10 -11.51 9.09 12.30
C GLU A 10 -11.51 8.47 10.91
N ILE A 11 -12.68 8.38 10.31
CA ILE A 11 -12.82 7.85 8.94
C ILE A 11 -12.12 8.78 7.93
N ILE A 12 -12.34 10.07 8.06
CA ILE A 12 -11.69 11.05 7.18
C ILE A 12 -10.18 10.97 7.32
N GLY A 13 -9.69 10.88 8.56
CA GLY A 13 -8.26 10.74 8.81
C GLY A 13 -7.68 9.49 8.17
N PHE A 14 -8.42 8.39 8.24
CA PHE A 14 -8.02 7.16 7.59
C PHE A 14 -7.96 7.32 6.07
N PHE A 15 -9.00 7.91 5.47
CA PHE A 15 -9.03 8.12 4.01
C PHE A 15 -7.88 9.00 3.54
N ASN A 16 -7.59 10.06 4.28
CA ASN A 16 -6.47 10.94 3.92
C ASN A 16 -5.13 10.20 4.02
N HIS A 17 -4.97 9.39 5.04
CA HIS A 17 -3.77 8.59 5.24
C HIS A 17 -3.61 7.57 4.10
N LEU A 18 -4.69 6.91 3.75
CA LEU A 18 -4.70 5.92 2.67
C LEU A 18 -4.39 6.56 1.32
N GLU A 19 -5.04 7.68 1.03
CA GLU A 19 -4.81 8.38 -0.23
C GLU A 19 -3.35 8.78 -0.37
N ARG A 20 -2.77 9.32 0.69
CA ARG A 20 -1.37 9.71 0.68
C ARG A 20 -0.44 8.52 0.44
N ALA A 21 -0.71 7.41 1.09
CA ALA A 21 0.08 6.21 0.91
C ALA A 21 -0.03 5.67 -0.52
N LEU A 22 -1.23 5.66 -1.06
CA LEU A 22 -1.45 5.19 -2.42
C LEU A 22 -0.83 6.12 -3.46
N ASP A 23 -0.83 7.41 -3.18
CA ASP A 23 -0.22 8.37 -4.08
C ASP A 23 1.31 8.18 -4.12
N VAL A 24 1.91 8.02 -2.95
CA VAL A 24 3.34 7.77 -2.84
C VAL A 24 3.73 6.48 -3.53
N SER A 25 2.89 5.45 -3.45
CA SER A 25 3.18 4.16 -4.06
C SER A 25 3.02 4.15 -5.57
N GLY A 26 2.38 5.18 -6.14
CA GLY A 26 2.10 5.21 -7.56
C GLY A 26 0.82 4.50 -7.96
N PHE A 27 0.04 4.02 -7.01
CA PHE A 27 -1.20 3.33 -7.32
C PHE A 27 -2.22 4.23 -7.99
N LEU A 28 -2.22 5.52 -7.64
CA LEU A 28 -3.19 6.48 -8.16
C LEU A 28 -2.71 7.14 -9.45
N ARG A 29 -2.24 6.34 -10.37
CA ARG A 29 -1.78 6.81 -11.68
C ARG A 29 -2.60 6.14 -12.78
N PRO A 30 -2.86 6.78 -13.91
CA PRO A 30 -2.50 8.17 -14.21
C PRO A 30 -3.31 9.17 -13.41
N GLU A 31 -2.82 10.39 -13.35
CA GLU A 31 -3.36 11.45 -12.51
C GLU A 31 -4.85 11.73 -12.78
N GLU A 32 -5.25 11.66 -14.03
CA GLU A 32 -6.65 11.94 -14.40
C GLU A 32 -7.64 10.90 -13.89
N LYS A 33 -7.16 9.74 -13.44
CA LYS A 33 -8.02 8.70 -12.88
C LYS A 33 -8.02 8.67 -11.36
N LYS A 34 -7.17 9.49 -10.76
CA LYS A 34 -6.99 9.50 -9.31
C LYS A 34 -8.30 9.70 -8.56
N GLU A 35 -9.06 10.69 -8.95
CA GLU A 35 -10.30 11.02 -8.26
C GLU A 35 -11.30 9.86 -8.31
N THR A 36 -11.49 9.28 -9.48
CA THR A 36 -12.39 8.14 -9.65
C THR A 36 -11.93 6.94 -8.82
N MET A 37 -10.64 6.68 -8.82
CA MET A 37 -10.08 5.59 -8.01
C MET A 37 -10.34 5.81 -6.53
N MET A 38 -10.16 7.04 -6.05
CA MET A 38 -10.39 7.33 -4.64
C MET A 38 -11.85 7.21 -4.26
N ILE A 39 -12.76 7.61 -5.15
CA ILE A 39 -14.18 7.42 -4.91
C ILE A 39 -14.51 5.94 -4.74
N ASN A 40 -13.98 5.11 -5.63
CA ASN A 40 -14.21 3.67 -5.55
C ASN A 40 -13.65 3.08 -4.26
N ILE A 41 -12.46 3.50 -3.86
CA ILE A 41 -11.83 3.03 -2.63
C ILE A 41 -12.65 3.43 -1.41
N ARG A 42 -13.07 4.69 -1.35
CA ARG A 42 -13.91 5.17 -0.24
C ARG A 42 -15.20 4.38 -0.14
N ASN A 43 -15.78 4.06 -1.28
CA ASN A 43 -17.02 3.29 -1.30
C ASN A 43 -16.85 1.89 -0.70
N ILE A 44 -15.73 1.25 -0.95
CA ILE A 44 -15.44 -0.05 -0.36
C ILE A 44 -15.52 0.04 1.16
N PHE A 45 -14.84 1.00 1.74
CA PHE A 45 -14.77 1.13 3.19
C PHE A 45 -16.04 1.68 3.80
N THR A 46 -16.76 2.52 3.07
CA THR A 46 -18.05 3.02 3.53
C THR A 46 -19.06 1.89 3.67
N ARG A 47 -19.07 0.97 2.71
CA ARG A 47 -19.95 -0.19 2.78
C ARG A 47 -19.62 -1.12 3.93
N SER A 48 -18.37 -1.12 4.36
CA SER A 48 -17.91 -2.02 5.41
C SER A 48 -18.31 -1.59 6.81
N LYS A 49 -18.77 -0.38 6.99
CA LYS A 49 -19.20 0.15 8.30
C LYS A 49 -18.09 -0.04 9.35
N LEU A 50 -16.99 0.62 9.14
CA LEU A 50 -15.81 0.48 9.98
C LEU A 50 -16.09 0.89 11.42
N ASN A 51 -15.59 0.10 12.37
CA ASN A 51 -15.58 0.50 13.76
C ASN A 51 -14.22 1.11 14.10
N LYS A 52 -14.10 1.58 15.33
CA LYS A 52 -12.88 2.25 15.77
C LYS A 52 -11.66 1.34 15.68
N GLN A 53 -11.81 0.09 16.06
CA GLN A 53 -10.72 -0.89 16.00
C GLN A 53 -10.30 -1.15 14.54
N ASP A 54 -11.26 -1.21 13.64
CA ASP A 54 -10.98 -1.42 12.22
C ASP A 54 -10.12 -0.29 11.67
N VAL A 55 -10.47 0.94 12.00
CA VAL A 55 -9.72 2.10 11.55
C VAL A 55 -8.28 2.06 12.09
N GLN A 56 -8.12 1.75 13.36
CA GLN A 56 -6.80 1.65 13.97
C GLN A 56 -5.95 0.57 13.29
N THR A 57 -6.55 -0.57 13.04
CA THR A 57 -5.86 -1.67 12.37
C THR A 57 -5.43 -1.30 10.96
N LEU A 58 -6.34 -0.70 10.21
CA LEU A 58 -6.04 -0.29 8.83
C LEU A 58 -4.95 0.77 8.80
N ARG A 59 -5.00 1.73 9.71
CA ARG A 59 -3.95 2.74 9.77
C ARG A 59 -2.60 2.15 10.16
N GLY A 60 -2.61 1.16 11.02
CA GLY A 60 -1.39 0.42 11.38
C GLY A 60 -0.79 -0.29 10.19
N ILE A 61 -1.64 -0.91 9.37
CA ILE A 61 -1.19 -1.57 8.14
C ILE A 61 -0.54 -0.56 7.20
N ILE A 62 -1.19 0.57 6.98
CA ILE A 62 -0.67 1.61 6.10
C ILE A 62 0.69 2.12 6.60
N THR A 63 0.79 2.40 7.89
CA THR A 63 2.02 2.87 8.50
C THR A 63 3.14 1.86 8.31
N SER A 64 2.84 0.60 8.50
CA SER A 64 3.82 -0.47 8.31
C SER A 64 4.32 -0.53 6.87
N LEU A 65 3.40 -0.43 5.92
CA LEU A 65 3.77 -0.46 4.51
C LEU A 65 4.60 0.77 4.09
N LEU A 66 4.27 1.93 4.65
CA LEU A 66 5.02 3.14 4.35
C LEU A 66 6.46 3.10 4.91
N ARG A 67 6.66 2.35 5.98
CA ARG A 67 8.00 2.17 6.54
C ARG A 67 8.81 1.11 5.83
N TRP A 68 8.17 0.34 5.00
CA TRP A 68 8.77 -0.80 4.35
C TRP A 68 10.10 -0.46 3.65
N PRO A 69 10.18 0.60 2.82
CA PRO A 69 11.42 0.89 2.12
C PRO A 69 12.55 1.34 3.02
N THR A 70 12.25 1.72 4.28
CA THR A 70 13.26 2.16 5.23
C THR A 70 13.60 1.08 6.24
N GLY A 71 12.85 -0.02 6.24
CA GLY A 71 13.08 -1.08 7.18
C GLY A 71 14.17 -2.04 6.70
N HIS A 72 14.74 -2.75 7.63
CA HIS A 72 15.77 -3.73 7.29
C HIS A 72 15.24 -4.93 6.53
N LYS A 73 13.92 -5.09 6.46
CA LYS A 73 13.31 -6.23 5.79
C LYS A 73 13.13 -6.02 4.29
N ASP A 74 13.23 -4.80 3.80
CA ASP A 74 13.09 -4.55 2.38
C ASP A 74 14.21 -5.22 1.58
N ARG A 75 15.39 -5.30 2.15
CA ARG A 75 16.51 -6.01 1.55
C ARG A 75 16.20 -7.46 1.30
N ASP A 76 15.63 -8.12 2.31
CA ASP A 76 15.31 -9.54 2.21
C ASP A 76 14.23 -9.80 1.17
N ILE A 77 13.24 -8.91 1.11
CA ILE A 77 12.18 -9.03 0.12
C ILE A 77 12.71 -8.82 -1.29
N ILE A 78 13.58 -7.84 -1.48
CA ILE A 78 14.19 -7.59 -2.78
C ILE A 78 15.03 -8.79 -3.21
N LYS A 79 15.81 -9.37 -2.30
CA LYS A 79 16.58 -10.56 -2.59
C LYS A 79 15.70 -11.73 -3.01
N GLU A 80 14.63 -11.96 -2.25
CA GLU A 80 13.70 -13.03 -2.55
C GLU A 80 13.03 -12.82 -3.90
N THR A 81 12.62 -11.60 -4.18
CA THR A 81 12.01 -11.23 -5.45
C THR A 81 12.96 -11.46 -6.61
N ASN A 82 14.21 -11.06 -6.46
CA ASN A 82 15.23 -11.28 -7.48
C ASN A 82 15.47 -12.74 -7.72
N LYS A 83 15.55 -13.54 -6.66
CA LYS A 83 15.76 -14.96 -6.75
C LYS A 83 14.66 -15.65 -7.57
N ILE A 84 13.42 -15.29 -7.31
CA ILE A 84 12.28 -15.83 -8.02
C ILE A 84 12.27 -15.37 -9.47
N ALA A 85 12.53 -14.09 -9.71
CA ALA A 85 12.51 -13.52 -11.05
C ALA A 85 13.61 -14.08 -11.93
N ASP A 86 14.78 -14.37 -11.35
CA ASP A 86 15.93 -14.84 -12.12
C ASP A 86 15.94 -16.33 -12.34
N GLY A 87 15.20 -17.08 -11.53
CA GLY A 87 15.52 -18.45 -11.52
C GLY A 87 14.52 -19.42 -12.01
N ASN A 88 13.57 -19.72 -11.25
CA ASN A 88 12.83 -20.94 -11.46
C ASN A 88 11.35 -20.78 -11.53
N ASN A 89 10.89 -19.57 -11.69
CA ASN A 89 9.46 -19.37 -11.70
C ASN A 89 8.91 -19.62 -13.08
N LYS A 90 8.17 -20.70 -13.22
CA LYS A 90 7.56 -21.07 -14.48
C LYS A 90 6.27 -20.26 -14.75
N ASN A 91 5.79 -19.53 -13.77
CA ASN A 91 4.59 -18.74 -13.95
C ASN A 91 4.98 -17.32 -14.35
N LYS A 92 4.81 -17.02 -15.63
CA LYS A 92 5.15 -15.71 -16.19
C LYS A 92 4.41 -14.56 -15.52
N GLN A 93 3.15 -14.77 -15.18
CA GLN A 93 2.34 -13.74 -14.57
C GLN A 93 2.84 -13.40 -13.17
N GLN A 94 3.16 -14.39 -12.38
CA GLN A 94 3.73 -14.20 -11.05
C GLN A 94 5.09 -13.51 -11.12
N ARG A 95 5.90 -13.90 -12.08
CA ARG A 95 7.20 -13.31 -12.32
C ARG A 95 7.07 -11.81 -12.63
N ASN A 96 6.12 -11.44 -13.48
CA ASN A 96 5.90 -10.04 -13.83
C ASN A 96 5.47 -9.21 -12.62
N TRP A 97 4.61 -9.79 -11.78
CA TRP A 97 4.17 -9.12 -10.56
C TRP A 97 5.34 -8.86 -9.61
N LEU A 98 6.23 -9.83 -9.46
CA LEU A 98 7.39 -9.71 -8.59
C LEU A 98 8.38 -8.67 -9.11
N ILE A 99 8.55 -8.58 -10.40
CA ILE A 99 9.40 -7.57 -11.01
C ILE A 99 8.80 -6.17 -10.76
N TRP A 100 7.49 -6.05 -10.91
CA TRP A 100 6.80 -4.80 -10.60
C TRP A 100 7.02 -4.39 -9.14
N LEU A 101 6.88 -5.33 -8.21
CA LEU A 101 7.07 -5.08 -6.80
C LEU A 101 8.50 -4.59 -6.50
N ARG A 102 9.47 -5.24 -7.08
CA ARG A 102 10.87 -4.85 -6.93
C ARG A 102 11.09 -3.40 -7.39
N ASN A 103 10.51 -3.07 -8.53
CA ASN A 103 10.63 -1.72 -9.08
C ASN A 103 9.98 -0.66 -8.20
N VAL A 104 8.83 -0.98 -7.63
CA VAL A 104 8.14 -0.09 -6.71
C VAL A 104 8.99 0.17 -5.47
N LEU A 105 9.55 -0.87 -4.88
CA LEU A 105 10.39 -0.74 -3.69
C LEU A 105 11.63 0.11 -3.98
N SER A 106 12.28 -0.13 -5.10
CA SER A 106 13.46 0.64 -5.48
C SER A 106 13.12 2.11 -5.74
N SER A 107 12.00 2.37 -6.40
CA SER A 107 11.55 3.71 -6.68
C SER A 107 11.28 4.49 -5.39
N GLU A 108 10.64 3.85 -4.42
CA GLU A 108 10.37 4.49 -3.15
C GLU A 108 11.65 4.85 -2.40
N ALA A 109 12.61 3.95 -2.39
CA ALA A 109 13.89 4.20 -1.73
C ALA A 109 14.60 5.38 -2.39
N CYS A 110 14.54 5.47 -3.70
CA CYS A 110 15.12 6.57 -4.43
C CYS A 110 14.44 7.91 -4.09
N LYS A 111 13.13 7.90 -4.04
CA LYS A 111 12.37 9.10 -3.69
C LYS A 111 12.68 9.60 -2.28
N GLN A 112 13.08 8.71 -1.40
CA GLN A 112 13.42 9.07 -0.04
C GLN A 112 14.88 9.51 0.11
N GLY A 113 15.60 9.62 -0.99
CA GLY A 113 16.97 10.09 -0.94
C GLY A 113 17.97 9.08 -0.41
N LYS A 114 17.70 7.81 -0.53
CA LYS A 114 18.57 6.76 -0.04
C LYS A 114 19.52 6.21 -1.09
N TYR A 115 19.41 6.71 -2.27
CA TYR A 115 20.27 6.31 -3.39
C TYR A 115 20.74 7.53 -4.14
#